data_39b41d5fc3df33e3cc61baae4affd54e
#
_entry.id   39b41d5fc3df33e3cc61baae4affd54e
#
_cell.length_a   1.000
_cell.length_b   1.000
_cell.length_c   1.000
_cell.angle_alpha   90.00
_cell.angle_beta   90.00
_cell.angle_gamma   90.00
#
_symmetry.space_group_name_H-M   'P 1'
#
loop_
_entity.id
_entity.type
_entity.pdbx_description
1 polymer ?
#
loop_
_entity_poly.entity_id
_entity_poly.type
_entity_poly.pdbx_seq_one_letter_code
_entity_poly.pdbx_strand_id
1 'polypeptide(L)'
;MSSSPAHDSPSSGSPAAMWDERYASSGLVWSAEPNALAASLLGDLPAGRALDVAAGEGRMALWLAGLGWQVTALDFSTVGLTKGRSRAEEHGLQVDWRLADATTADLGESAYDLVLVLYLHLPEPDIRDLLERCAKALAPGGHLLVIGHDKDNLLRGVGGPQDERLLYDTTLISPPADLQVLRLEQVDRPATGGVAVDTLLLATRPQLAPEPA
;
A
#
# COMPACT_ATOMS: atom_id res chain seq x y z
N MET A 1 -28.81 13.10 -41.31
CA MET A 1 -28.39 13.90 -40.14
C MET A 1 -27.97 12.89 -39.10
N SER A 2 -26.68 12.64 -39.01
CA SER A 2 -26.09 11.62 -38.15
C SER A 2 -25.58 12.33 -36.91
N SER A 3 -26.17 12.05 -35.74
CA SER A 3 -25.72 12.58 -34.45
C SER A 3 -24.60 11.65 -33.93
N SER A 4 -23.38 12.16 -33.86
CA SER A 4 -22.28 11.53 -33.16
C SER A 4 -22.57 11.47 -31.64
N PRO A 5 -22.23 10.39 -30.94
CA PRO A 5 -22.32 10.38 -29.51
C PRO A 5 -21.22 11.25 -28.90
N ALA A 6 -21.60 12.04 -27.90
CA ALA A 6 -20.72 12.88 -27.13
C ALA A 6 -19.67 12.01 -26.39
N HIS A 7 -18.41 12.35 -26.54
CA HIS A 7 -17.35 11.86 -25.66
C HIS A 7 -17.64 12.35 -24.22
N ASP A 8 -17.94 11.42 -23.33
CA ASP A 8 -17.95 11.67 -21.91
C ASP A 8 -16.53 12.09 -21.48
N SER A 9 -16.39 13.36 -21.11
CA SER A 9 -15.21 13.86 -20.44
C SER A 9 -15.10 13.21 -19.05
N PRO A 10 -13.91 12.82 -18.58
CA PRO A 10 -13.77 12.26 -17.24
C PRO A 10 -14.24 13.29 -16.21
N SER A 11 -15.09 12.84 -15.29
CA SER A 11 -15.64 13.63 -14.20
C SER A 11 -14.51 14.32 -13.41
N SER A 12 -14.61 15.61 -13.18
CA SER A 12 -13.66 16.48 -12.47
C SER A 12 -13.65 16.26 -10.94
N GLY A 13 -13.70 15.01 -10.47
CA GLY A 13 -13.62 14.66 -9.05
C GLY A 13 -12.17 14.57 -8.58
N SER A 14 -11.91 14.95 -7.32
CA SER A 14 -10.61 14.68 -6.70
C SER A 14 -10.34 13.16 -6.65
N PRO A 15 -9.06 12.71 -6.59
CA PRO A 15 -8.74 11.28 -6.40
C PRO A 15 -9.49 10.65 -5.22
N ALA A 16 -9.64 11.37 -4.10
CA ALA A 16 -10.39 10.91 -2.94
C ALA A 16 -11.88 10.66 -3.28
N ALA A 17 -12.55 11.56 -4.01
CA ALA A 17 -13.94 11.39 -4.40
C ALA A 17 -14.14 10.18 -5.33
N MET A 18 -13.23 9.95 -6.26
CA MET A 18 -13.26 8.79 -7.15
C MET A 18 -13.13 7.48 -6.36
N TRP A 19 -12.25 7.42 -5.38
CA TRP A 19 -12.09 6.23 -4.53
C TRP A 19 -13.24 6.07 -3.55
N ASP A 20 -13.79 7.15 -2.99
CA ASP A 20 -15.01 7.10 -2.17
C ASP A 20 -16.19 6.50 -2.96
N GLU A 21 -16.40 6.92 -4.21
CA GLU A 21 -17.42 6.34 -5.08
C GLU A 21 -17.17 4.85 -5.32
N ARG A 22 -15.92 4.45 -5.58
CA ARG A 22 -15.56 3.05 -5.77
C ARG A 22 -15.80 2.22 -4.51
N TYR A 23 -15.45 2.73 -3.33
CA TYR A 23 -15.71 2.06 -2.05
C TYR A 23 -17.18 2.14 -1.62
N ALA A 24 -17.99 3.06 -2.13
CA ALA A 24 -19.42 3.15 -1.81
C ALA A 24 -20.25 1.96 -2.30
N SER A 25 -19.73 1.14 -3.22
CA SER A 25 -20.40 -0.08 -3.68
C SER A 25 -20.70 -1.04 -2.52
N SER A 26 -21.76 -1.83 -2.61
CA SER A 26 -22.09 -2.86 -1.64
C SER A 26 -20.99 -3.93 -1.60
N GLY A 27 -20.59 -4.38 -0.42
CA GLY A 27 -19.52 -5.35 -0.21
C GLY A 27 -18.13 -4.72 -0.22
N LEU A 28 -17.10 -5.55 -0.28
CA LEU A 28 -15.71 -5.14 -0.35
C LEU A 28 -15.28 -5.01 -1.81
N VAL A 29 -14.54 -3.95 -2.12
CA VAL A 29 -13.89 -3.79 -3.43
C VAL A 29 -12.76 -4.81 -3.59
N TRP A 30 -12.07 -5.08 -2.48
CA TRP A 30 -11.02 -6.07 -2.39
C TRP A 30 -11.47 -7.26 -1.52
N SER A 31 -10.70 -8.35 -1.52
CA SER A 31 -10.99 -9.49 -0.64
C SER A 31 -10.91 -9.09 0.84
N ALA A 32 -11.63 -9.83 1.70
CA ALA A 32 -11.48 -9.72 3.15
C ALA A 32 -10.12 -10.23 3.64
N GLU A 33 -9.55 -11.20 2.90
CA GLU A 33 -8.27 -11.82 3.20
C GLU A 33 -7.10 -10.87 2.91
N PRO A 34 -5.99 -10.98 3.65
CA PRO A 34 -4.79 -10.20 3.38
C PRO A 34 -4.22 -10.52 1.99
N ASN A 35 -3.34 -9.65 1.49
CA ASN A 35 -2.54 -9.97 0.32
C ASN A 35 -1.65 -11.18 0.64
N ALA A 36 -1.81 -12.29 -0.09
CA ALA A 36 -1.14 -13.56 0.23
C ALA A 36 0.39 -13.46 0.18
N LEU A 37 0.94 -12.68 -0.78
CA LEU A 37 2.38 -12.47 -0.88
C LEU A 37 2.88 -11.66 0.33
N ALA A 38 2.21 -10.57 0.68
CA ALA A 38 2.56 -9.79 1.87
C ALA A 38 2.45 -10.63 3.15
N ALA A 39 1.38 -11.40 3.31
CA ALA A 39 1.20 -12.28 4.46
C ALA A 39 2.31 -13.33 4.59
N SER A 40 2.75 -13.92 3.47
CA SER A 40 3.86 -14.89 3.48
C SER A 40 5.22 -14.29 3.86
N LEU A 41 5.42 -12.99 3.61
CA LEU A 41 6.66 -12.28 3.92
C LEU A 41 6.71 -11.74 5.36
N LEU A 42 5.55 -11.44 5.92
CA LEU A 42 5.44 -10.70 7.18
C LEU A 42 4.94 -11.56 8.34
N GLY A 43 4.38 -12.75 8.07
CA GLY A 43 3.70 -13.55 9.09
C GLY A 43 4.59 -14.00 10.26
N ASP A 44 5.89 -14.14 10.03
CA ASP A 44 6.86 -14.55 11.05
C ASP A 44 7.55 -13.37 11.76
N LEU A 45 7.26 -12.11 11.35
CA LEU A 45 7.83 -10.94 12.02
C LEU A 45 7.21 -10.78 13.43
N PRO A 46 8.03 -10.42 14.43
CA PRO A 46 7.51 -10.11 15.75
C PRO A 46 6.60 -8.88 15.68
N ALA A 47 5.44 -8.96 16.34
CA ALA A 47 4.50 -7.85 16.38
C ALA A 47 5.12 -6.61 17.02
N GLY A 48 4.87 -5.46 16.42
CA GLY A 48 5.34 -4.14 16.82
C GLY A 48 4.34 -3.07 16.36
N ARG A 49 4.84 -1.91 15.94
CA ARG A 49 4.04 -0.81 15.40
C ARG A 49 4.06 -0.85 13.88
N ALA A 50 2.90 -0.89 13.25
CA ALA A 50 2.78 -0.95 11.80
C ALA A 50 2.04 0.27 11.24
N LEU A 51 2.48 0.75 10.07
CA LEU A 51 1.79 1.74 9.26
C LEU A 51 1.37 1.10 7.94
N ASP A 52 0.07 1.10 7.67
CA ASP A 52 -0.51 0.68 6.39
C ASP A 52 -0.88 1.94 5.59
N VAL A 53 -0.07 2.26 4.58
CA VAL A 53 -0.21 3.49 3.76
C VAL A 53 -1.11 3.21 2.57
N ALA A 54 -2.14 4.04 2.39
CA ALA A 54 -3.24 3.83 1.44
C ALA A 54 -3.98 2.51 1.72
N ALA A 55 -4.39 2.34 2.98
CA ALA A 55 -4.96 1.12 3.52
C ALA A 55 -6.31 0.71 2.89
N GLY A 56 -7.03 1.65 2.25
CA GLY A 56 -8.35 1.44 1.67
C GLY A 56 -9.36 0.95 2.71
N GLU A 57 -9.94 -0.23 2.47
CA GLU A 57 -10.87 -0.92 3.39
C GLU A 57 -10.15 -1.68 4.53
N GLY A 58 -8.82 -1.49 4.69
CA GLY A 58 -8.03 -1.95 5.83
C GLY A 58 -7.73 -3.45 5.89
N ARG A 59 -7.76 -4.18 4.76
CA ARG A 59 -7.54 -5.64 4.79
C ARG A 59 -6.20 -6.06 5.42
N MET A 60 -5.12 -5.30 5.16
CA MET A 60 -3.81 -5.57 5.78
C MET A 60 -3.76 -5.08 7.21
N ALA A 61 -4.31 -3.89 7.47
CA ALA A 61 -4.39 -3.35 8.83
C ALA A 61 -5.14 -4.30 9.80
N LEU A 62 -6.26 -4.85 9.37
CA LEU A 62 -7.05 -5.81 10.16
C LEU A 62 -6.30 -7.13 10.39
N TRP A 63 -5.64 -7.64 9.35
CA TRP A 63 -4.85 -8.85 9.47
C TRP A 63 -3.68 -8.67 10.46
N LEU A 64 -2.92 -7.58 10.34
CA LEU A 64 -1.82 -7.26 11.27
C LEU A 64 -2.33 -7.06 12.71
N ALA A 65 -3.45 -6.33 12.89
CA ALA A 65 -4.05 -6.17 14.20
C ALA A 65 -4.46 -7.52 14.83
N GLY A 66 -4.97 -8.46 14.00
CA GLY A 66 -5.27 -9.83 14.42
C GLY A 66 -4.04 -10.65 14.84
N LEU A 67 -2.84 -10.27 14.35
CA LEU A 67 -1.55 -10.82 14.77
C LEU A 67 -0.92 -10.09 15.98
N GLY A 68 -1.62 -9.11 16.56
CA GLY A 68 -1.17 -8.36 17.74
C GLY A 68 -0.34 -7.12 17.44
N TRP A 69 -0.24 -6.68 16.17
CA TRP A 69 0.41 -5.42 15.84
C TRP A 69 -0.40 -4.20 16.30
N GLN A 70 0.29 -3.14 16.70
CA GLN A 70 -0.29 -1.82 16.90
C GLN A 70 -0.32 -1.10 15.54
N VAL A 71 -1.50 -1.07 14.90
CA VAL A 71 -1.60 -0.65 13.51
C VAL A 71 -2.18 0.76 13.40
N THR A 72 -1.51 1.59 12.61
CA THR A 72 -2.05 2.83 12.02
C THR A 72 -2.39 2.55 10.56
N ALA A 73 -3.64 2.79 10.15
CA ALA A 73 -4.12 2.68 8.79
C ALA A 73 -4.41 4.08 8.24
N LEU A 74 -3.69 4.50 7.21
CA LEU A 74 -3.80 5.81 6.60
C LEU A 74 -4.40 5.69 5.20
N ASP A 75 -5.47 6.45 4.93
CA ASP A 75 -6.05 6.56 3.59
C ASP A 75 -6.76 7.91 3.43
N PHE A 76 -6.91 8.40 2.21
CA PHE A 76 -7.66 9.62 1.94
C PHE A 76 -9.17 9.37 1.76
N SER A 77 -9.60 8.12 1.59
CA SER A 77 -11.00 7.75 1.42
C SER A 77 -11.71 7.63 2.76
N THR A 78 -12.67 8.51 3.01
CA THR A 78 -13.53 8.42 4.18
C THR A 78 -14.39 7.15 4.15
N VAL A 79 -14.86 6.74 2.98
CA VAL A 79 -15.70 5.54 2.81
C VAL A 79 -14.88 4.27 3.06
N GLY A 80 -13.67 4.18 2.50
CA GLY A 80 -12.76 3.06 2.73
C GLY A 80 -12.46 2.87 4.22
N LEU A 81 -12.02 3.94 4.90
CA LEU A 81 -11.72 3.91 6.33
C LEU A 81 -12.94 3.58 7.20
N THR A 82 -14.15 4.05 6.82
CA THR A 82 -15.37 3.73 7.55
C THR A 82 -15.68 2.24 7.49
N LYS A 83 -15.57 1.63 6.31
CA LYS A 83 -15.72 0.17 6.16
C LYS A 83 -14.69 -0.61 6.96
N GLY A 84 -13.43 -0.19 6.91
CA GLY A 84 -12.35 -0.80 7.70
C GLY A 84 -12.64 -0.74 9.19
N ARG A 85 -13.09 0.42 9.69
CA ARG A 85 -13.46 0.62 11.10
C ARG A 85 -14.60 -0.30 11.52
N SER A 86 -15.69 -0.37 10.74
CA SER A 86 -16.83 -1.26 11.04
C SER A 86 -16.37 -2.71 11.13
N ARG A 87 -15.50 -3.17 10.22
CA ARG A 87 -14.95 -4.53 10.26
C ARG A 87 -14.03 -4.76 11.47
N ALA A 88 -13.24 -3.75 11.86
CA ALA A 88 -12.45 -3.83 13.08
C ALA A 88 -13.33 -4.04 14.32
N GLU A 89 -14.40 -3.27 14.44
CA GLU A 89 -15.40 -3.36 15.51
C GLU A 89 -16.06 -4.76 15.55
N GLU A 90 -16.49 -5.28 14.39
CA GLU A 90 -17.08 -6.62 14.27
C GLU A 90 -16.15 -7.74 14.75
N HIS A 91 -14.84 -7.58 14.59
CA HIS A 91 -13.84 -8.58 14.99
C HIS A 91 -13.15 -8.26 16.33
N GLY A 92 -13.54 -7.18 17.01
CA GLY A 92 -12.93 -6.76 18.27
C GLY A 92 -11.47 -6.30 18.12
N LEU A 93 -11.08 -5.82 16.94
CA LEU A 93 -9.73 -5.37 16.64
C LEU A 93 -9.57 -3.87 16.86
N GLN A 94 -8.36 -3.45 17.27
CA GLN A 94 -8.01 -2.04 17.44
C GLN A 94 -7.06 -1.59 16.35
N VAL A 95 -7.43 -0.53 15.61
CA VAL A 95 -6.62 0.10 14.56
C VAL A 95 -6.78 1.61 14.68
N ASP A 96 -5.69 2.36 14.57
CA ASP A 96 -5.69 3.83 14.47
C ASP A 96 -5.97 4.24 13.02
N TRP A 97 -7.19 4.67 12.74
CA TRP A 97 -7.64 5.06 11.39
C TRP A 97 -7.40 6.54 11.15
N ARG A 98 -6.49 6.87 10.22
CA ARG A 98 -6.11 8.25 9.88
C ARG A 98 -6.59 8.64 8.50
N LEU A 99 -7.47 9.64 8.43
CA LEU A 99 -7.88 10.26 7.17
C LEU A 99 -6.81 11.26 6.73
N ALA A 100 -5.99 10.89 5.76
CA ALA A 100 -4.93 11.75 5.23
C ALA A 100 -4.50 11.30 3.83
N ASP A 101 -3.95 12.23 3.05
CA ASP A 101 -3.35 11.94 1.75
C ASP A 101 -1.90 11.48 1.95
N ALA A 102 -1.59 10.28 1.48
CA ALA A 102 -0.26 9.67 1.58
C ALA A 102 0.84 10.54 0.93
N THR A 103 0.49 11.36 -0.07
CA THR A 103 1.45 12.23 -0.76
C THR A 103 1.92 13.41 0.09
N THR A 104 1.15 13.81 1.10
CA THR A 104 1.43 15.00 1.92
C THR A 104 1.45 14.74 3.42
N ALA A 105 0.95 13.58 3.86
CA ALA A 105 0.86 13.26 5.29
C ALA A 105 2.23 13.20 5.97
N ASP A 106 2.29 13.69 7.18
CA ASP A 106 3.41 13.40 8.09
C ASP A 106 3.28 11.95 8.59
N LEU A 107 4.26 11.12 8.26
CA LEU A 107 4.33 9.72 8.67
C LEU A 107 5.09 9.54 9.99
N GLY A 108 5.68 10.61 10.54
CA GLY A 108 6.54 10.56 11.72
C GLY A 108 7.96 10.11 11.42
N GLU A 109 8.80 10.04 12.47
CA GLU A 109 10.19 9.60 12.37
C GLU A 109 10.44 8.48 13.37
N SER A 110 11.07 7.39 12.92
CA SER A 110 11.41 6.22 13.75
C SER A 110 10.21 5.69 14.56
N ALA A 111 9.01 5.80 14.00
CA ALA A 111 7.76 5.55 14.68
C ALA A 111 7.23 4.12 14.47
N TYR A 112 7.69 3.42 13.43
CA TYR A 112 7.12 2.13 13.03
C TYR A 112 8.18 1.05 12.85
N ASP A 113 7.83 -0.17 13.22
CA ASP A 113 8.63 -1.37 13.03
C ASP A 113 8.31 -2.04 11.68
N LEU A 114 7.17 -1.66 11.07
CA LEU A 114 6.74 -2.08 9.73
C LEU A 114 6.00 -0.95 9.02
N VAL A 115 6.37 -0.66 7.78
CA VAL A 115 5.61 0.23 6.88
C VAL A 115 5.21 -0.54 5.63
N LEU A 116 3.93 -0.47 5.26
CA LEU A 116 3.35 -1.10 4.08
C LEU A 116 2.93 -0.04 3.06
N VAL A 117 3.25 -0.26 1.78
CA VAL A 117 2.72 0.48 0.64
C VAL A 117 2.28 -0.54 -0.41
N LEU A 118 0.99 -0.92 -0.39
CA LEU A 118 0.48 -1.98 -1.25
C LEU A 118 -0.52 -1.44 -2.28
N TYR A 119 -0.15 -1.55 -3.57
CA TYR A 119 -0.97 -1.14 -4.73
C TYR A 119 -1.37 0.35 -4.71
N LEU A 120 -0.58 1.19 -4.08
CA LEU A 120 -0.66 2.65 -4.23
C LEU A 120 0.14 3.06 -5.47
N HIS A 121 -0.55 3.41 -6.51
CA HIS A 121 0.03 3.76 -7.80
C HIS A 121 0.08 5.28 -7.96
N LEU A 122 1.27 5.86 -7.84
CA LEU A 122 1.56 7.29 -7.98
C LEU A 122 2.54 7.53 -9.13
N PRO A 123 2.52 8.73 -9.76
CA PRO A 123 3.58 9.14 -10.68
C PRO A 123 4.96 9.12 -10.01
N GLU A 124 6.02 8.98 -10.81
CA GLU A 124 7.40 8.80 -10.31
C GLU A 124 7.84 9.78 -9.23
N PRO A 125 7.70 11.13 -9.35
CA PRO A 125 8.19 12.00 -8.29
C PRO A 125 7.48 11.74 -6.95
N ASP A 126 6.19 11.49 -6.98
CA ASP A 126 5.38 11.33 -5.77
C ASP A 126 5.67 9.99 -5.06
N ILE A 127 5.84 8.90 -5.83
CA ILE A 127 6.18 7.60 -5.21
C ILE A 127 7.58 7.62 -4.59
N ARG A 128 8.57 8.27 -5.24
CA ARG A 128 9.92 8.38 -4.68
C ARG A 128 9.92 9.20 -3.40
N ASP A 129 9.24 10.36 -3.37
CA ASP A 129 9.11 11.17 -2.15
C ASP A 129 8.42 10.38 -1.03
N LEU A 130 7.36 9.62 -1.36
CA LEU A 130 6.68 8.76 -0.39
C LEU A 130 7.64 7.72 0.19
N LEU A 131 8.45 7.03 -0.63
CA LEU A 131 9.40 6.03 -0.15
C LEU A 131 10.45 6.63 0.79
N GLU A 132 10.94 7.85 0.51
CA GLU A 132 11.85 8.58 1.42
C GLU A 132 11.18 8.87 2.78
N ARG A 133 9.90 9.28 2.78
CA ARG A 133 9.15 9.51 4.02
C ARG A 133 8.85 8.20 4.76
N CYS A 134 8.55 7.12 4.05
CA CYS A 134 8.39 5.79 4.63
C CYS A 134 9.69 5.31 5.30
N ALA A 135 10.85 5.51 4.65
CA ALA A 135 12.13 5.15 5.24
C ALA A 135 12.43 5.92 6.54
N LYS A 136 12.15 7.24 6.57
CA LYS A 136 12.30 8.05 7.79
C LYS A 136 11.36 7.61 8.92
N ALA A 137 10.15 7.14 8.56
CA ALA A 137 9.17 6.66 9.53
C ALA A 137 9.55 5.33 10.19
N LEU A 138 10.45 4.53 9.57
CA LEU A 138 10.91 3.27 10.13
C LEU A 138 11.81 3.47 11.35
N ALA A 139 11.58 2.70 12.39
CA ALA A 139 12.52 2.53 13.49
C ALA A 139 13.76 1.72 13.04
N PRO A 140 14.90 1.83 13.73
CA PRO A 140 16.04 0.93 13.49
C PRO A 140 15.62 -0.53 13.61
N GLY A 141 15.97 -1.35 12.61
CA GLY A 141 15.52 -2.74 12.47
C GLY A 141 14.12 -2.91 11.85
N GLY A 142 13.41 -1.83 11.57
CA GLY A 142 12.09 -1.86 10.94
C GLY A 142 12.14 -2.23 9.46
N HIS A 143 10.99 -2.65 8.93
CA HIS A 143 10.85 -3.17 7.56
C HIS A 143 9.92 -2.30 6.72
N LEU A 144 10.30 -2.08 5.45
CA LEU A 144 9.47 -1.49 4.41
C LEU A 144 9.06 -2.58 3.42
N LEU A 145 7.76 -2.77 3.21
CA LEU A 145 7.23 -3.61 2.15
C LEU A 145 6.45 -2.77 1.15
N VAL A 146 6.87 -2.80 -0.12
CA VAL A 146 6.16 -2.19 -1.24
C VAL A 146 5.79 -3.26 -2.24
N ILE A 147 4.53 -3.32 -2.65
CA ILE A 147 4.04 -4.18 -3.72
C ILE A 147 3.11 -3.35 -4.61
N GLY A 148 3.30 -3.44 -5.91
CA GLY A 148 2.40 -2.83 -6.88
C GLY A 148 2.54 -3.46 -8.25
N HIS A 149 1.58 -3.19 -9.15
CA HIS A 149 1.62 -3.74 -10.49
C HIS A 149 2.86 -3.27 -11.25
N ASP A 150 3.56 -4.22 -11.85
CA ASP A 150 4.74 -3.99 -12.69
C ASP A 150 4.35 -3.48 -14.08
N LYS A 151 5.25 -2.79 -14.77
CA LYS A 151 5.07 -2.34 -16.16
C LYS A 151 4.79 -3.50 -17.11
N ASP A 152 5.40 -4.66 -16.89
CA ASP A 152 5.14 -5.87 -17.67
C ASP A 152 3.72 -6.40 -17.49
N ASN A 153 2.98 -5.96 -16.46
CA ASN A 153 1.57 -6.31 -16.29
C ASN A 153 0.70 -5.84 -17.45
N LEU A 154 1.07 -4.75 -18.14
CA LEU A 154 0.39 -4.29 -19.36
C LEU A 154 0.55 -5.26 -20.53
N LEU A 155 1.66 -6.00 -20.57
CA LEU A 155 2.00 -6.87 -21.69
C LEU A 155 1.49 -8.31 -21.50
N ARG A 156 1.56 -8.82 -20.28
CA ARG A 156 1.33 -10.24 -19.99
C ARG A 156 0.48 -10.52 -18.74
N GLY A 157 0.05 -9.47 -18.04
CA GLY A 157 -0.70 -9.59 -16.80
C GLY A 157 -2.18 -9.23 -16.93
N VAL A 158 -2.88 -9.31 -15.79
CA VAL A 158 -4.30 -8.93 -15.68
C VAL A 158 -4.51 -7.93 -14.54
N GLY A 159 -5.49 -7.04 -14.72
CA GLY A 159 -5.85 -6.03 -13.73
C GLY A 159 -4.85 -4.87 -13.64
N GLY A 160 -5.02 -4.03 -12.63
CA GLY A 160 -4.17 -2.86 -12.40
C GLY A 160 -4.44 -1.66 -13.30
N PRO A 161 -3.70 -0.56 -13.09
CA PRO A 161 -3.76 0.62 -13.95
C PRO A 161 -3.36 0.32 -15.39
N GLN A 162 -3.98 1.03 -16.34
CA GLN A 162 -3.64 0.93 -17.77
C GLN A 162 -2.70 2.08 -18.21
N ASP A 163 -2.26 2.91 -17.29
CA ASP A 163 -1.31 4.00 -17.51
C ASP A 163 0.07 3.56 -17.00
N GLU A 164 1.04 3.38 -17.92
CA GLU A 164 2.40 2.95 -17.60
C GLU A 164 3.09 3.85 -16.56
N ARG A 165 2.75 5.14 -16.53
CA ARG A 165 3.31 6.12 -15.57
C ARG A 165 2.95 5.83 -14.11
N LEU A 166 1.94 5.00 -13.89
CA LEU A 166 1.47 4.58 -12.56
C LEU A 166 1.98 3.18 -12.18
N LEU A 167 2.72 2.52 -13.06
CA LEU A 167 3.19 1.15 -12.84
C LEU A 167 4.63 1.15 -12.35
N TYR A 168 4.97 0.11 -11.61
CA TYR A 168 6.28 -0.04 -11.00
C TYR A 168 7.25 -0.80 -11.90
N ASP A 169 8.52 -0.63 -11.60
CA ASP A 169 9.62 -1.51 -11.96
C ASP A 169 10.66 -1.45 -10.84
N THR A 170 11.63 -2.35 -10.89
CA THR A 170 12.66 -2.44 -9.85
C THR A 170 13.58 -1.20 -9.78
N THR A 171 13.59 -0.35 -10.81
CA THR A 171 14.33 0.93 -10.80
C THR A 171 13.51 2.01 -10.11
N LEU A 172 12.21 2.09 -10.41
CA LEU A 172 11.31 3.11 -9.87
C LEU A 172 11.18 2.98 -8.34
N ILE A 173 10.96 1.77 -7.84
CA ILE A 173 10.79 1.53 -6.40
C ILE A 173 12.08 1.15 -5.68
N SER A 174 13.25 1.53 -6.21
CA SER A 174 14.51 1.41 -5.49
C SER A 174 14.40 2.14 -4.14
N PRO A 175 14.79 1.48 -3.04
CA PRO A 175 14.66 2.10 -1.73
C PRO A 175 15.66 3.24 -1.54
N PRO A 176 15.39 4.18 -0.60
CA PRO A 176 16.37 5.13 -0.13
C PRO A 176 17.68 4.46 0.31
N ALA A 177 18.80 5.20 0.16
CA ALA A 177 20.15 4.64 0.34
C ALA A 177 20.47 4.16 1.77
N ASP A 178 19.71 4.59 2.76
CA ASP A 178 19.82 4.20 4.17
C ASP A 178 19.11 2.87 4.51
N LEU A 179 18.38 2.30 3.55
CA LEU A 179 17.74 1.00 3.71
C LEU A 179 18.56 -0.13 3.04
N GLN A 180 18.66 -1.24 3.73
CA GLN A 180 19.21 -2.48 3.17
C GLN A 180 18.11 -3.25 2.44
N VAL A 181 18.33 -3.53 1.15
CA VAL A 181 17.43 -4.36 0.34
C VAL A 181 17.53 -5.82 0.78
N LEU A 182 16.41 -6.43 1.12
CA LEU A 182 16.26 -7.85 1.37
C LEU A 182 15.75 -8.59 0.12
N ARG A 183 14.77 -7.99 -0.57
CA ARG A 183 14.23 -8.46 -1.87
C ARG A 183 13.84 -7.27 -2.72
N LEU A 184 14.17 -7.31 -4.01
CA LEU A 184 13.71 -6.37 -5.02
C LEU A 184 13.59 -7.14 -6.32
N GLU A 185 12.36 -7.46 -6.74
CA GLU A 185 12.14 -8.37 -7.85
C GLU A 185 10.74 -8.21 -8.45
N GLN A 186 10.57 -8.72 -9.65
CA GLN A 186 9.29 -8.91 -10.30
C GLN A 186 8.72 -10.27 -9.86
N VAL A 187 7.42 -10.32 -9.55
CA VAL A 187 6.72 -11.53 -9.07
C VAL A 187 5.45 -11.76 -9.85
N ASP A 188 5.27 -12.97 -10.34
CA ASP A 188 4.01 -13.42 -10.92
C ASP A 188 3.07 -13.89 -9.82
N ARG A 189 1.87 -13.31 -9.78
CA ARG A 189 0.84 -13.62 -8.77
C ARG A 189 -0.45 -14.12 -9.43
N PRO A 190 -1.00 -15.27 -8.98
CA PRO A 190 -2.33 -15.70 -9.41
C PRO A 190 -3.39 -14.62 -9.13
N ALA A 191 -4.21 -14.31 -10.12
CA ALA A 191 -5.28 -13.31 -10.03
C ALA A 191 -6.53 -13.79 -10.77
N THR A 192 -7.68 -13.18 -10.49
CA THR A 192 -8.91 -13.49 -11.22
C THR A 192 -8.72 -13.18 -12.70
N GLY A 193 -8.89 -14.19 -13.53
CA GLY A 193 -8.74 -14.08 -14.98
C GLY A 193 -7.33 -14.35 -15.51
N GLY A 194 -6.34 -14.67 -14.66
CA GLY A 194 -4.99 -14.99 -15.12
C GLY A 194 -3.90 -14.79 -14.08
N VAL A 195 -2.78 -14.24 -14.50
CA VAL A 195 -1.63 -13.89 -13.67
C VAL A 195 -1.48 -12.38 -13.65
N ALA A 196 -1.31 -11.77 -12.49
CA ALA A 196 -0.86 -10.39 -12.37
C ALA A 196 0.67 -10.39 -12.20
N VAL A 197 1.31 -9.38 -12.77
CA VAL A 197 2.75 -9.15 -12.63
C VAL A 197 2.93 -7.98 -11.68
N ASP A 198 3.60 -8.24 -10.57
CA ASP A 198 3.82 -7.25 -9.52
C ASP A 198 5.34 -6.99 -9.34
N THR A 199 5.72 -5.78 -8.98
CA THR A 199 7.05 -5.47 -8.45
C THR A 199 6.99 -5.50 -6.94
N LEU A 200 7.96 -6.17 -6.31
CA LEU A 200 8.12 -6.31 -4.87
C LEU A 200 9.42 -5.64 -4.41
N LEU A 201 9.35 -4.80 -3.40
CA LEU A 201 10.48 -4.37 -2.58
C LEU A 201 10.22 -4.76 -1.13
N LEU A 202 11.14 -5.51 -0.53
CA LEU A 202 11.27 -5.67 0.92
C LEU A 202 12.65 -5.15 1.32
N ALA A 203 12.66 -4.17 2.20
CA ALA A 203 13.89 -3.57 2.71
C ALA A 203 13.83 -3.42 4.24
N THR A 204 14.97 -3.25 4.89
CA THR A 204 15.05 -3.01 6.33
C THR A 204 15.92 -1.80 6.63
N ARG A 205 15.56 -1.05 7.66
CA ARG A 205 16.43 -0.02 8.22
C ARG A 205 17.46 -0.70 9.13
N PRO A 206 18.77 -0.59 8.87
CA PRO A 206 19.78 -1.22 9.73
C PRO A 206 19.62 -0.80 11.18
N GLN A 207 19.89 -1.71 12.11
CA GLN A 207 20.00 -1.35 13.51
C GLN A 207 21.23 -0.46 13.71
N LEU A 208 21.11 0.55 14.58
CA LEU A 208 22.27 1.31 15.00
C LEU A 208 23.22 0.35 15.69
N ALA A 209 24.51 0.39 15.32
CA ALA A 209 25.52 -0.34 16.07
C ALA A 209 25.48 0.12 17.54
N PRO A 210 25.61 -0.79 18.53
CA PRO A 210 25.72 -0.36 19.91
C PRO A 210 26.90 0.61 20.04
N GLU A 211 26.68 1.73 20.73
CA GLU A 211 27.77 2.66 21.02
C GLU A 211 28.90 1.88 21.75
N PRO A 212 30.16 2.07 21.36
CA PRO A 212 31.27 1.46 22.09
C PRO A 212 31.26 1.99 23.52
N ALA A 213 31.28 1.06 24.48
CA ALA A 213 31.29 1.34 25.92
C ALA A 213 32.59 2.05 26.33
#